data_d5e6fbdc960843113f355cd5888e7fe9
#
_entry.id   d5e6fbdc960843113f355cd5888e7fe9
#
_cell.length_a   1.000
_cell.length_b   1.000
_cell.length_c   1.000
_cell.angle_alpha   90.00
_cell.angle_beta   90.00
_cell.angle_gamma   90.00
#
_symmetry.space_group_name_H-M   'P 1'
#
loop_
_entity.id
_entity.type
_entity.pdbx_description
1 polymer ?
#
loop_
_entity_poly.entity_id
_entity_poly.type
_entity_poly.pdbx_seq_one_letter_code
_entity_poly.pdbx_strand_id
1 'polypeptide(L)'
;MRSTVSSIAQWAAATLALLIAPYYSIRTWASVVDPDIWWHIRTGDWILANHAVPRFAIFSQHSERPWIAYSWLFDVIVSGVQHRFGLVGIPDFLICLQLLLSLIFLLAIQHFARSFWWSWLISILSIYSFYVNPLRSLQFSLLFFIVELCLIFEAERKGDDRLLFWTAPLFCLWANFHIQFTYGLFILGLYLGTRIFSALAQKWLPGDSRETSLGRLLAILVAAIAGSCIGPNWLHPYEVVLYYVLHSGQFQIVQEMMAMNFRRPEHYAEVILLMAACYVLGRSRRLGLFRPALLLVTAMISLRSLRDAWFVSIAAGFVLAEAAGRAYSQAAEPQSAGRTRPALQYAMAVVAALCVSFGLANHLGANMQGLMAIIDRIYPIRATEFVRDSHLPGPMYNSFNWGGFLIFNLREHPVSIDPRGNAYDDELIARSVNTIDAKDWQQDPDLSRANFVLLERSARLAAALESDPRFRVAYRDHLAVVFVRAQYR
;
A
#
# COMPACT_ATOMS: atom_id res chain seq x y z
N MET A 1 38.43 12.00 -18.78
CA MET A 1 37.77 10.79 -19.27
C MET A 1 37.25 9.84 -18.15
N ARG A 2 38.08 9.39 -17.18
CA ARG A 2 37.60 8.48 -16.11
C ARG A 2 36.45 9.06 -15.26
N SER A 3 36.44 10.36 -14.93
CA SER A 3 35.37 10.98 -14.15
C SER A 3 34.05 11.09 -14.91
N THR A 4 34.08 11.32 -16.21
CA THR A 4 32.90 11.43 -17.09
C THR A 4 32.23 10.05 -17.29
N VAL A 5 33.04 9.01 -17.53
CA VAL A 5 32.54 7.61 -17.67
C VAL A 5 31.89 7.12 -16.37
N SER A 6 32.50 7.43 -15.21
CA SER A 6 31.91 7.13 -13.91
C SER A 6 30.56 7.82 -13.70
N SER A 7 30.44 9.07 -14.12
CA SER A 7 29.22 9.87 -14.01
C SER A 7 28.08 9.31 -14.88
N ILE A 8 28.38 8.90 -16.11
CA ILE A 8 27.40 8.28 -17.03
C ILE A 8 26.92 6.93 -16.48
N ALA A 9 27.84 6.09 -15.97
CA ALA A 9 27.48 4.81 -15.38
C ALA A 9 26.56 4.97 -14.16
N GLN A 10 26.83 5.93 -13.29
CA GLN A 10 25.97 6.22 -12.13
C GLN A 10 24.58 6.74 -12.53
N TRP A 11 24.52 7.63 -13.51
CA TRP A 11 23.26 8.10 -14.06
C TRP A 11 22.42 6.95 -14.65
N ALA A 12 23.01 6.11 -15.49
CA ALA A 12 22.32 4.96 -16.08
C ALA A 12 21.85 3.97 -15.00
N ALA A 13 22.70 3.68 -14.00
CA ALA A 13 22.35 2.81 -12.90
C ALA A 13 21.19 3.39 -12.05
N ALA A 14 21.19 4.69 -11.76
CA ALA A 14 20.10 5.36 -11.07
C ALA A 14 18.78 5.24 -11.87
N THR A 15 18.84 5.48 -13.19
CA THR A 15 17.67 5.31 -14.07
C THR A 15 17.10 3.88 -14.00
N LEU A 16 17.96 2.86 -14.03
CA LEU A 16 17.53 1.45 -13.91
C LEU A 16 16.84 1.19 -12.57
N ALA A 17 17.37 1.72 -11.46
CA ALA A 17 16.73 1.56 -10.16
C ALA A 17 15.34 2.19 -10.11
N LEU A 18 15.18 3.37 -10.71
CA LEU A 18 13.90 4.07 -10.79
C LEU A 18 12.87 3.34 -11.67
N LEU A 19 13.30 2.59 -12.70
CA LEU A 19 12.42 1.92 -13.64
C LEU A 19 11.81 0.61 -13.13
N ILE A 20 12.34 0.00 -12.07
CA ILE A 20 11.89 -1.32 -11.59
C ILE A 20 10.39 -1.32 -11.29
N ALA A 21 9.92 -0.39 -10.46
CA ALA A 21 8.54 -0.33 -10.03
C ALA A 21 7.57 0.06 -11.17
N PRO A 22 7.81 1.15 -11.93
CA PRO A 22 6.99 1.50 -13.08
C PRO A 22 6.90 0.39 -14.13
N TYR A 23 8.03 -0.27 -14.45
CA TYR A 23 8.04 -1.38 -15.39
C TYR A 23 7.08 -2.50 -14.99
N TYR A 24 7.12 -2.89 -13.72
CA TYR A 24 6.23 -3.92 -13.20
C TYR A 24 4.76 -3.48 -13.28
N SER A 25 4.44 -2.27 -12.86
CA SER A 25 3.08 -1.74 -12.84
C SER A 25 2.49 -1.58 -14.24
N ILE A 26 3.28 -1.14 -15.21
CA ILE A 26 2.86 -1.02 -16.61
C ILE A 26 2.55 -2.42 -17.17
N ARG A 27 3.43 -3.41 -16.93
CA ARG A 27 3.25 -4.78 -17.42
C ARG A 27 2.02 -5.48 -16.86
N THR A 28 1.67 -5.21 -15.61
CA THR A 28 0.58 -5.90 -14.89
C THR A 28 -0.73 -5.11 -14.88
N TRP A 29 -0.75 -3.86 -15.36
CA TRP A 29 -1.90 -2.96 -15.26
C TRP A 29 -2.41 -2.81 -13.81
N ALA A 30 -1.49 -2.88 -12.86
CA ALA A 30 -1.77 -2.98 -11.44
C ALA A 30 -2.75 -1.93 -10.90
N SER A 31 -2.77 -0.74 -11.51
CA SER A 31 -3.60 0.39 -11.07
C SER A 31 -5.10 0.20 -11.31
N VAL A 32 -5.49 -0.60 -12.29
CA VAL A 32 -6.92 -0.75 -12.70
C VAL A 32 -7.43 -2.18 -12.55
N VAL A 33 -6.52 -3.15 -12.42
CA VAL A 33 -6.86 -4.55 -12.13
C VAL A 33 -7.32 -4.69 -10.68
N ASP A 34 -6.83 -3.82 -9.80
CA ASP A 34 -7.20 -3.82 -8.38
C ASP A 34 -8.66 -3.38 -8.19
N PRO A 35 -9.49 -4.17 -7.51
CA PRO A 35 -10.90 -3.84 -7.30
C PRO A 35 -11.11 -2.63 -6.38
N ASP A 36 -10.11 -2.25 -5.57
CA ASP A 36 -10.25 -1.19 -4.59
C ASP A 36 -10.24 0.19 -5.23
N ILE A 37 -9.52 0.40 -6.35
CA ILE A 37 -9.40 1.72 -6.96
C ILE A 37 -10.77 2.35 -7.29
N TRP A 38 -11.73 1.54 -7.66
CA TRP A 38 -13.05 1.99 -8.08
C TRP A 38 -13.85 2.62 -6.95
N TRP A 39 -13.89 1.96 -5.79
CA TRP A 39 -14.58 2.53 -4.63
C TRP A 39 -13.78 3.69 -4.01
N HIS A 40 -12.44 3.71 -4.10
CA HIS A 40 -11.63 4.86 -3.71
C HIS A 40 -12.01 6.12 -4.52
N ILE A 41 -12.09 6.01 -5.86
CA ILE A 41 -12.52 7.12 -6.72
C ILE A 41 -13.93 7.58 -6.32
N ARG A 42 -14.86 6.63 -6.15
CA ARG A 42 -16.25 6.96 -5.82
C ARG A 42 -16.41 7.58 -4.43
N THR A 43 -15.59 7.16 -3.47
CA THR A 43 -15.56 7.77 -2.12
C THR A 43 -15.02 9.19 -2.20
N GLY A 44 -13.97 9.42 -2.97
CA GLY A 44 -13.45 10.77 -3.23
C GLY A 44 -14.48 11.69 -3.87
N ASP A 45 -15.23 11.20 -4.88
CA ASP A 45 -16.35 11.93 -5.49
C ASP A 45 -17.37 12.35 -4.43
N TRP A 46 -17.74 11.42 -3.55
CA TRP A 46 -18.72 11.69 -2.50
C TRP A 46 -18.21 12.72 -1.49
N ILE A 47 -16.95 12.61 -1.07
CA ILE A 47 -16.32 13.56 -0.14
C ILE A 47 -16.29 14.96 -0.74
N LEU A 48 -15.90 15.11 -2.00
CA LEU A 48 -15.85 16.38 -2.69
C LEU A 48 -17.24 17.00 -2.85
N ALA A 49 -18.26 16.18 -3.12
CA ALA A 49 -19.63 16.66 -3.30
C ALA A 49 -20.33 17.05 -1.97
N ASN A 50 -20.01 16.34 -0.88
CA ASN A 50 -20.70 16.52 0.41
C ASN A 50 -19.87 17.31 1.43
N HIS A 51 -18.61 17.63 1.14
CA HIS A 51 -17.66 18.29 2.06
C HIS A 51 -17.57 17.60 3.42
N ALA A 52 -17.69 16.26 3.44
CA ALA A 52 -17.68 15.43 4.63
C ALA A 52 -17.02 14.07 4.33
N VAL A 53 -16.49 13.41 5.35
CA VAL A 53 -15.99 12.02 5.25
C VAL A 53 -17.10 11.07 5.70
N PRO A 54 -17.44 10.03 4.89
CA PRO A 54 -18.51 9.11 5.26
C PRO A 54 -18.15 8.31 6.52
N ARG A 55 -19.16 8.09 7.37
CA ARG A 55 -19.04 7.31 8.62
C ARG A 55 -19.82 6.00 8.58
N PHE A 56 -20.52 5.76 7.50
CA PHE A 56 -21.35 4.58 7.27
C PHE A 56 -21.07 4.00 5.88
N ALA A 57 -21.45 2.74 5.67
CA ALA A 57 -21.22 2.01 4.42
C ALA A 57 -22.20 2.45 3.30
N ILE A 58 -22.25 3.74 3.02
CA ILE A 58 -23.24 4.45 2.16
C ILE A 58 -23.43 3.88 0.75
N PHE A 59 -22.51 3.05 0.25
CA PHE A 59 -22.63 2.42 -1.07
C PHE A 59 -23.15 0.99 -0.99
N SER A 60 -23.38 0.49 0.23
CA SER A 60 -23.85 -0.87 0.48
C SER A 60 -25.35 -0.89 0.81
N GLN A 61 -25.99 -2.03 0.56
CA GLN A 61 -27.34 -2.32 1.09
C GLN A 61 -27.35 -2.38 2.63
N HIS A 62 -26.17 -2.56 3.24
CA HIS A 62 -25.93 -2.49 4.69
C HIS A 62 -25.45 -1.09 5.09
N SER A 63 -26.11 -0.05 4.57
CA SER A 63 -25.69 1.35 4.75
C SER A 63 -25.75 1.84 6.20
N GLU A 64 -26.43 1.13 7.09
CA GLU A 64 -26.47 1.40 8.53
C GLU A 64 -25.18 0.98 9.28
N ARG A 65 -24.33 0.15 8.65
CA ARG A 65 -23.10 -0.30 9.26
C ARG A 65 -22.08 0.82 9.36
N PRO A 66 -21.41 0.98 10.53
CA PRO A 66 -20.30 1.90 10.65
C PRO A 66 -19.18 1.58 9.65
N TRP A 67 -18.68 2.58 8.98
CA TRP A 67 -17.53 2.47 8.11
C TRP A 67 -16.59 3.65 8.30
N ILE A 68 -15.32 3.37 8.56
CA ILE A 68 -14.29 4.38 8.76
C ILE A 68 -13.48 4.51 7.47
N ALA A 69 -13.70 5.57 6.71
CA ALA A 69 -12.93 5.90 5.50
C ALA A 69 -11.57 6.49 5.91
N TYR A 70 -10.68 5.67 6.46
CA TYR A 70 -9.37 6.09 6.99
C TYR A 70 -8.40 6.58 5.90
N SER A 71 -8.64 6.23 4.63
CA SER A 71 -7.82 6.65 3.49
C SER A 71 -8.39 7.87 2.75
N TRP A 72 -9.20 8.67 3.41
CA TRP A 72 -9.99 9.73 2.77
C TRP A 72 -9.17 10.74 1.94
N LEU A 73 -7.94 11.08 2.35
CA LEU A 73 -7.06 11.94 1.56
C LEU A 73 -6.63 11.27 0.25
N PHE A 74 -6.32 9.99 0.29
CA PHE A 74 -6.03 9.21 -0.90
C PHE A 74 -7.25 9.17 -1.84
N ASP A 75 -8.44 8.94 -1.30
CA ASP A 75 -9.70 8.89 -2.04
C ASP A 75 -9.94 10.21 -2.81
N VAL A 76 -9.74 11.34 -2.13
CA VAL A 76 -9.86 12.68 -2.75
C VAL A 76 -8.83 12.88 -3.86
N ILE A 77 -7.58 12.44 -3.64
CA ILE A 77 -6.52 12.60 -4.65
C ILE A 77 -6.84 11.77 -5.90
N VAL A 78 -7.19 10.49 -5.77
CA VAL A 78 -7.46 9.64 -6.94
C VAL A 78 -8.72 10.06 -7.67
N SER A 79 -9.74 10.53 -6.97
CA SER A 79 -10.91 11.16 -7.58
C SER A 79 -10.52 12.41 -8.36
N GLY A 80 -9.72 13.30 -7.78
CA GLY A 80 -9.20 14.50 -8.47
C GLY A 80 -8.38 14.18 -9.72
N VAL A 81 -7.54 13.14 -9.65
CA VAL A 81 -6.78 12.64 -10.81
C VAL A 81 -7.73 12.14 -11.90
N GLN A 82 -8.72 11.33 -11.52
CA GLN A 82 -9.71 10.80 -12.48
C GLN A 82 -10.54 11.91 -13.11
N HIS A 83 -10.98 12.91 -12.34
CA HIS A 83 -11.74 14.05 -12.88
C HIS A 83 -10.91 14.91 -13.83
N ARG A 84 -9.61 15.09 -13.54
CA ARG A 84 -8.73 15.97 -14.32
C ARG A 84 -8.19 15.32 -15.58
N PHE A 85 -7.85 14.02 -15.52
CA PHE A 85 -7.11 13.29 -16.56
C PHE A 85 -7.87 12.06 -17.10
N GLY A 86 -9.08 11.79 -16.62
CA GLY A 86 -9.82 10.57 -16.94
C GLY A 86 -9.21 9.32 -16.31
N LEU A 87 -9.71 8.16 -16.71
CA LEU A 87 -9.22 6.86 -16.18
C LEU A 87 -7.76 6.59 -16.53
N VAL A 88 -7.24 7.13 -17.64
CA VAL A 88 -5.83 7.00 -18.04
C VAL A 88 -4.91 7.69 -17.03
N GLY A 89 -5.38 8.74 -16.38
CA GLY A 89 -4.62 9.42 -15.32
C GLY A 89 -4.28 8.54 -14.11
N ILE A 90 -5.02 7.46 -13.87
CA ILE A 90 -4.81 6.56 -12.74
C ILE A 90 -3.49 5.77 -12.88
N PRO A 91 -3.23 5.03 -13.99
CA PRO A 91 -1.91 4.41 -14.20
C PRO A 91 -0.77 5.43 -14.29
N ASP A 92 -0.99 6.59 -14.91
CA ASP A 92 0.02 7.64 -14.99
C ASP A 92 0.41 8.17 -13.60
N PHE A 93 -0.57 8.38 -12.74
CA PHE A 93 -0.35 8.77 -11.35
C PHE A 93 0.45 7.71 -10.59
N LEU A 94 0.13 6.42 -10.76
CA LEU A 94 0.90 5.33 -10.14
C LEU A 94 2.37 5.35 -10.59
N ILE A 95 2.63 5.51 -11.88
CA ILE A 95 3.99 5.61 -12.44
C ILE A 95 4.76 6.77 -11.78
N CYS A 96 4.17 7.96 -11.75
CA CYS A 96 4.79 9.14 -11.13
C CYS A 96 5.05 8.93 -9.63
N LEU A 97 4.09 8.37 -8.90
CA LEU A 97 4.21 8.08 -7.48
C LEU A 97 5.34 7.07 -7.20
N GLN A 98 5.43 6.00 -7.99
CA GLN A 98 6.48 4.99 -7.87
C GLN A 98 7.86 5.53 -8.18
N LEU A 99 8.00 6.38 -9.20
CA LEU A 99 9.26 7.06 -9.52
C LEU A 99 9.69 7.97 -8.35
N LEU A 100 8.74 8.73 -7.79
CA LEU A 100 9.00 9.60 -6.64
C LEU A 100 9.44 8.79 -5.41
N LEU A 101 8.74 7.73 -5.08
CA LEU A 101 9.06 6.87 -3.95
C LEU A 101 10.43 6.19 -4.11
N SER A 102 10.72 5.66 -5.32
CA SER A 102 12.00 5.03 -5.63
C SER A 102 13.14 6.04 -5.51
N LEU A 103 12.94 7.28 -5.98
CA LEU A 103 13.91 8.37 -5.86
C LEU A 103 14.16 8.73 -4.39
N ILE A 104 13.08 8.96 -3.63
CA ILE A 104 13.20 9.33 -2.20
C ILE A 104 13.93 8.22 -1.44
N PHE A 105 13.60 6.95 -1.69
CA PHE A 105 14.27 5.83 -1.06
C PHE A 105 15.76 5.76 -1.45
N LEU A 106 16.08 5.86 -2.73
CA LEU A 106 17.49 5.86 -3.20
C LEU A 106 18.29 7.00 -2.56
N LEU A 107 17.72 8.20 -2.49
CA LEU A 107 18.37 9.37 -1.85
C LEU A 107 18.55 9.16 -0.34
N ALA A 108 17.55 8.61 0.36
CA ALA A 108 17.63 8.27 1.78
C ALA A 108 18.75 7.25 2.05
N ILE A 109 18.75 6.15 1.29
CA ILE A 109 19.80 5.12 1.41
C ILE A 109 21.18 5.70 1.10
N GLN A 110 21.30 6.57 0.08
CA GLN A 110 22.58 7.20 -0.25
C GLN A 110 23.07 8.16 0.84
N HIS A 111 22.17 8.88 1.49
CA HIS A 111 22.52 9.78 2.59
C HIS A 111 23.23 9.03 3.73
N PHE A 112 22.76 7.82 4.04
CA PHE A 112 23.35 7.01 5.11
C PHE A 112 24.53 6.14 4.65
N ALA A 113 24.49 5.56 3.45
CA ALA A 113 25.53 4.69 2.92
C ALA A 113 26.78 5.43 2.42
N ARG A 114 26.66 6.72 2.08
CA ARG A 114 27.75 7.58 1.57
C ARG A 114 28.47 7.04 0.34
N SER A 115 27.99 5.95 -0.26
CA SER A 115 28.52 5.31 -1.45
C SER A 115 27.40 5.09 -2.45
N PHE A 116 27.57 5.59 -3.69
CA PHE A 116 26.58 5.42 -4.74
C PHE A 116 26.28 3.95 -5.03
N TRP A 117 27.30 3.12 -5.19
CA TRP A 117 27.11 1.72 -5.60
C TRP A 117 26.47 0.86 -4.53
N TRP A 118 26.79 1.06 -3.26
CA TRP A 118 26.08 0.41 -2.16
C TRP A 118 24.63 0.87 -2.07
N SER A 119 24.39 2.15 -2.24
CA SER A 119 23.02 2.72 -2.24
C SER A 119 22.19 2.13 -3.38
N TRP A 120 22.77 2.05 -4.57
CA TRP A 120 22.13 1.49 -5.74
C TRP A 120 21.78 0.01 -5.54
N LEU A 121 22.72 -0.82 -5.08
CA LEU A 121 22.48 -2.24 -4.85
C LEU A 121 21.39 -2.48 -3.80
N ILE A 122 21.47 -1.79 -2.66
CA ILE A 122 20.48 -1.89 -1.59
C ILE A 122 19.11 -1.44 -2.12
N SER A 123 19.05 -0.33 -2.84
CA SER A 123 17.80 0.21 -3.36
C SER A 123 17.14 -0.71 -4.38
N ILE A 124 17.90 -1.27 -5.32
CA ILE A 124 17.36 -2.22 -6.30
C ILE A 124 16.73 -3.43 -5.63
N LEU A 125 17.44 -4.05 -4.69
CA LEU A 125 16.92 -5.23 -3.98
C LEU A 125 15.69 -4.91 -3.16
N SER A 126 15.68 -3.75 -2.46
CA SER A 126 14.53 -3.33 -1.66
C SER A 126 13.34 -2.99 -2.55
N ILE A 127 13.52 -2.17 -3.59
CA ILE A 127 12.45 -1.78 -4.52
C ILE A 127 11.86 -3.02 -5.19
N TYR A 128 12.69 -3.95 -5.63
CA TYR A 128 12.23 -5.20 -6.24
C TYR A 128 11.40 -6.05 -5.28
N SER A 129 11.70 -6.06 -3.98
CA SER A 129 10.98 -6.87 -2.99
C SER A 129 9.62 -6.29 -2.61
N PHE A 130 9.41 -4.98 -2.65
CA PHE A 130 8.17 -4.37 -2.14
C PHE A 130 7.27 -3.70 -3.18
N TYR A 131 7.69 -3.54 -4.45
CA TYR A 131 6.89 -2.83 -5.45
C TYR A 131 5.95 -3.73 -6.28
N VAL A 132 5.46 -4.80 -5.71
CA VAL A 132 4.46 -5.66 -6.36
C VAL A 132 3.02 -5.17 -6.13
N ASN A 133 2.85 -4.01 -5.52
CA ASN A 133 1.54 -3.53 -5.06
C ASN A 133 0.83 -2.62 -6.08
N PRO A 134 -0.51 -2.75 -6.22
CA PRO A 134 -1.33 -1.85 -7.02
C PRO A 134 -1.36 -0.43 -6.47
N LEU A 135 -2.07 0.48 -7.16
CA LEU A 135 -2.29 1.84 -6.66
C LEU A 135 -3.25 1.82 -5.48
N ARG A 136 -2.70 1.86 -4.28
CA ARG A 136 -3.42 1.95 -3.02
C ARG A 136 -2.83 3.02 -2.11
N SER A 137 -3.57 3.42 -1.12
CA SER A 137 -3.11 4.31 -0.05
C SER A 137 -1.85 3.78 0.67
N LEU A 138 -1.57 2.49 0.62
CA LEU A 138 -0.35 1.83 1.08
C LEU A 138 0.94 2.47 0.53
N GLN A 139 0.94 2.97 -0.71
CA GLN A 139 2.11 3.64 -1.30
C GLN A 139 2.57 4.84 -0.45
N PHE A 140 1.64 5.55 0.16
CA PHE A 140 1.96 6.64 1.08
C PHE A 140 2.52 6.14 2.42
N SER A 141 2.14 4.95 2.88
CA SER A 141 2.77 4.34 4.06
C SER A 141 4.25 4.05 3.84
N LEU A 142 4.64 3.58 2.64
CA LEU A 142 6.04 3.40 2.29
C LEU A 142 6.81 4.73 2.40
N LEU A 143 6.24 5.80 1.82
CA LEU A 143 6.83 7.14 1.87
C LEU A 143 7.03 7.61 3.32
N PHE A 144 5.97 7.56 4.12
CA PHE A 144 6.01 8.07 5.48
C PHE A 144 6.94 7.24 6.37
N PHE A 145 7.02 5.94 6.17
CA PHE A 145 7.96 5.08 6.90
C PHE A 145 9.42 5.36 6.54
N ILE A 146 9.72 5.62 5.26
CA ILE A 146 11.06 6.07 4.83
C ILE A 146 11.43 7.37 5.54
N VAL A 147 10.50 8.35 5.60
CA VAL A 147 10.72 9.62 6.29
C VAL A 147 10.91 9.41 7.80
N GLU A 148 10.11 8.56 8.42
CA GLU A 148 10.24 8.23 9.84
C GLU A 148 11.61 7.64 10.16
N LEU A 149 12.06 6.64 9.39
CA LEU A 149 13.40 6.06 9.59
C LEU A 149 14.51 7.09 9.32
N CYS A 150 14.34 7.97 8.34
CA CYS A 150 15.28 9.10 8.16
C CYS A 150 15.37 9.96 9.42
N LEU A 151 14.25 10.31 10.04
CA LEU A 151 14.22 11.11 11.27
C LEU A 151 14.91 10.37 12.43
N ILE A 152 14.60 9.09 12.62
CA ILE A 152 15.18 8.29 13.70
C ILE A 152 16.70 8.12 13.52
N PHE A 153 17.15 7.69 12.34
CA PHE A 153 18.57 7.46 12.07
C PHE A 153 19.38 8.78 12.09
N GLU A 154 18.77 9.88 11.65
CA GLU A 154 19.39 11.20 11.67
C GLU A 154 19.46 11.78 13.09
N ALA A 155 18.43 11.61 13.91
CA ALA A 155 18.43 11.98 15.31
C ALA A 155 19.55 11.27 16.07
N GLU A 156 19.73 9.98 15.82
CA GLU A 156 20.84 9.22 16.40
C GLU A 156 22.21 9.68 15.88
N ARG A 157 22.33 9.92 14.58
CA ARG A 157 23.60 10.37 13.96
C ARG A 157 24.05 11.73 14.51
N LYS A 158 23.09 12.65 14.69
CA LYS A 158 23.38 14.00 15.23
C LYS A 158 23.41 14.06 16.75
N GLY A 159 22.84 13.06 17.43
CA GLY A 159 22.63 13.11 18.89
C GLY A 159 21.58 14.13 19.31
N ASP A 160 20.64 14.47 18.43
CA ASP A 160 19.60 15.47 18.68
C ASP A 160 18.19 14.87 18.54
N ASP A 161 17.60 14.48 19.67
CA ASP A 161 16.25 13.92 19.72
C ASP A 161 15.15 14.94 19.35
N ARG A 162 15.46 16.25 19.25
CA ARG A 162 14.47 17.27 18.84
C ARG A 162 13.98 17.06 17.42
N LEU A 163 14.80 16.46 16.57
CA LEU A 163 14.38 16.10 15.21
C LEU A 163 13.15 15.20 15.19
N LEU A 164 12.94 14.40 16.23
CA LEU A 164 11.79 13.47 16.32
C LEU A 164 10.46 14.19 16.58
N PHE A 165 10.44 15.47 16.94
CA PHE A 165 9.19 16.23 16.97
C PHE A 165 8.53 16.38 15.59
N TRP A 166 9.32 16.23 14.49
CA TRP A 166 8.80 16.18 13.14
C TRP A 166 7.94 14.93 12.88
N THR A 167 7.97 13.93 13.75
CA THR A 167 7.05 12.80 13.68
C THR A 167 5.60 13.21 13.94
N ALA A 168 5.33 14.28 14.69
CA ALA A 168 3.96 14.74 14.94
C ALA A 168 3.24 15.18 13.64
N PRO A 169 3.76 16.12 12.81
CA PRO A 169 3.15 16.42 11.52
C PRO A 169 3.21 15.24 10.55
N LEU A 170 4.23 14.38 10.62
CA LEU A 170 4.30 13.16 9.82
C LEU A 170 3.11 12.24 10.10
N PHE A 171 2.83 11.94 11.37
CA PHE A 171 1.72 11.09 11.76
C PHE A 171 0.36 11.75 11.53
N CYS A 172 0.27 13.08 11.61
CA CYS A 172 -0.94 13.80 11.19
C CYS A 172 -1.26 13.52 9.71
N LEU A 173 -0.29 13.59 8.83
CA LEU A 173 -0.49 13.26 7.41
C LEU A 173 -0.78 11.76 7.24
N TRP A 174 0.05 10.90 7.80
CA TRP A 174 -0.03 9.45 7.60
C TRP A 174 -1.36 8.86 8.05
N ALA A 175 -1.89 9.25 9.21
CA ALA A 175 -3.16 8.76 9.71
C ALA A 175 -4.37 9.14 8.84
N ASN A 176 -4.25 10.20 8.03
CA ASN A 176 -5.27 10.62 7.08
C ASN A 176 -5.11 9.98 5.68
N PHE A 177 -3.95 9.35 5.41
CA PHE A 177 -3.71 8.62 4.17
C PHE A 177 -3.94 7.12 4.30
N HIS A 178 -3.47 6.49 5.40
CA HIS A 178 -3.53 5.04 5.52
C HIS A 178 -3.41 4.56 6.97
N ILE A 179 -4.12 3.49 7.28
CA ILE A 179 -4.22 2.91 8.63
C ILE A 179 -2.89 2.39 9.18
N GLN A 180 -1.90 2.08 8.32
CA GLN A 180 -0.58 1.58 8.75
C GLN A 180 0.30 2.66 9.41
N PHE A 181 -0.20 3.89 9.65
CA PHE A 181 0.45 4.83 10.56
C PHE A 181 0.71 4.19 11.94
N THR A 182 -0.10 3.23 12.34
CA THR A 182 0.06 2.49 13.60
C THR A 182 1.34 1.65 13.61
N TYR A 183 1.80 1.17 12.45
CA TYR A 183 3.11 0.49 12.34
C TYR A 183 4.24 1.49 12.64
N GLY A 184 4.17 2.69 12.08
CA GLY A 184 5.13 3.75 12.38
C GLY A 184 5.11 4.12 13.87
N LEU A 185 3.95 4.39 14.46
CA LEU A 185 3.84 4.66 15.90
C LEU A 185 4.46 3.54 16.75
N PHE A 186 4.27 2.29 16.35
CA PHE A 186 4.88 1.16 17.03
C PHE A 186 6.42 1.19 16.91
N ILE A 187 6.97 1.51 15.73
CA ILE A 187 8.42 1.62 15.53
C ILE A 187 9.00 2.82 16.29
N LEU A 188 8.33 3.96 16.31
CA LEU A 188 8.72 5.09 17.14
C LEU A 188 8.72 4.69 18.63
N GLY A 189 7.66 4.03 19.10
CA GLY A 189 7.58 3.50 20.47
C GLY A 189 8.68 2.50 20.78
N LEU A 190 9.00 1.60 19.86
CA LEU A 190 10.11 0.65 19.96
C LEU A 190 11.45 1.37 20.09
N TYR A 191 11.70 2.38 19.26
CA TYR A 191 12.89 3.22 19.34
C TYR A 191 13.03 3.90 20.69
N LEU A 192 11.98 4.58 21.14
CA LEU A 192 11.98 5.26 22.44
C LEU A 192 12.14 4.26 23.59
N GLY A 193 11.48 3.11 23.53
CA GLY A 193 11.59 2.03 24.49
C GLY A 193 13.00 1.47 24.61
N THR A 194 13.68 1.25 23.47
CA THR A 194 15.09 0.79 23.47
C THR A 194 16.04 1.83 24.06
N ARG A 195 15.77 3.13 23.85
CA ARG A 195 16.54 4.24 24.47
C ARG A 195 16.34 4.27 25.98
N ILE A 196 15.09 4.15 26.45
CA ILE A 196 14.76 4.09 27.89
C ILE A 196 15.43 2.88 28.52
N PHE A 197 15.28 1.72 27.90
CA PHE A 197 15.90 0.48 28.41
C PHE A 197 17.43 0.61 28.51
N SER A 198 18.07 1.15 27.46
CA SER A 198 19.52 1.36 27.46
C SER A 198 19.95 2.31 28.58
N ALA A 199 19.20 3.39 28.84
CA ALA A 199 19.47 4.33 29.91
C ALA A 199 19.35 3.69 31.32
N LEU A 200 18.35 2.83 31.50
CA LEU A 200 18.15 2.10 32.76
C LEU A 200 19.18 0.98 32.96
N ALA A 201 19.59 0.33 31.88
CA ALA A 201 20.52 -0.79 31.88
C ALA A 201 22.01 -0.36 31.84
N GLN A 202 22.33 0.93 31.86
CA GLN A 202 23.71 1.44 31.79
C GLN A 202 24.68 0.80 32.81
N LYS A 203 24.17 0.37 33.96
CA LYS A 203 24.96 -0.35 34.96
C LYS A 203 25.37 -1.75 34.51
N TRP A 204 24.66 -2.37 33.56
CA TRP A 204 24.79 -3.77 33.17
C TRP A 204 25.29 -3.96 31.74
N LEU A 205 25.01 -2.99 30.89
CA LEU A 205 25.39 -3.02 29.48
C LEU A 205 26.20 -1.76 29.15
N PRO A 206 27.54 -1.88 29.01
CA PRO A 206 28.36 -0.76 28.54
C PRO A 206 27.97 -0.42 27.11
N GLY A 207 27.14 0.58 26.96
CA GLY A 207 26.57 1.06 25.70
C GLY A 207 26.40 2.57 25.71
N ASP A 208 25.69 3.10 24.78
CA ASP A 208 25.52 4.50 24.43
C ASP A 208 25.33 5.42 25.67
N SER A 209 26.36 6.22 25.99
CA SER A 209 26.42 7.13 27.13
C SER A 209 25.69 8.46 26.90
N ARG A 210 24.72 8.50 25.98
CA ARG A 210 23.98 9.72 25.67
C ARG A 210 23.00 10.07 26.79
N GLU A 211 23.04 11.32 27.22
CA GLU A 211 22.02 11.86 28.11
C GLU A 211 20.62 11.71 27.48
N THR A 212 19.82 10.84 28.05
CA THR A 212 18.45 10.57 27.58
C THR A 212 17.47 11.30 28.48
N SER A 213 16.84 12.35 27.98
CA SER A 213 15.74 13.01 28.70
C SER A 213 14.45 12.23 28.50
N LEU A 214 14.05 11.46 29.53
CA LEU A 214 12.80 10.72 29.53
C LEU A 214 11.57 11.59 29.24
N GLY A 215 11.54 12.79 29.83
CA GLY A 215 10.45 13.75 29.57
C GLY A 215 10.37 14.16 28.11
N ARG A 216 11.50 14.32 27.42
CA ARG A 216 11.52 14.64 25.98
C ARG A 216 11.03 13.48 25.15
N LEU A 217 11.48 12.25 25.44
CA LEU A 217 11.03 11.06 24.71
C LEU A 217 9.53 10.85 24.87
N LEU A 218 9.01 11.03 26.07
CA LEU A 218 7.56 10.97 26.33
C LEU A 218 6.82 12.07 25.57
N ALA A 219 7.33 13.31 25.60
CA ALA A 219 6.71 14.43 24.87
C ALA A 219 6.67 14.18 23.35
N ILE A 220 7.71 13.57 22.75
CA ILE A 220 7.74 13.17 21.34
C ILE A 220 6.65 12.13 21.06
N LEU A 221 6.53 11.09 21.89
CA LEU A 221 5.51 10.06 21.70
C LEU A 221 4.10 10.63 21.82
N VAL A 222 3.85 11.45 22.84
CA VAL A 222 2.55 12.13 23.01
C VAL A 222 2.24 13.04 21.84
N ALA A 223 3.22 13.80 21.34
CA ALA A 223 3.05 14.67 20.18
C ALA A 223 2.73 13.87 18.91
N ALA A 224 3.40 12.73 18.69
CA ALA A 224 3.15 11.85 17.56
C ALA A 224 1.74 11.24 17.59
N ILE A 225 1.32 10.74 18.76
CA ILE A 225 -0.06 10.21 18.97
C ILE A 225 -1.07 11.33 18.76
N ALA A 226 -0.87 12.50 19.38
CA ALA A 226 -1.77 13.64 19.21
C ALA A 226 -1.85 14.07 17.73
N GLY A 227 -0.72 14.07 17.01
CA GLY A 227 -0.68 14.34 15.57
C GLY A 227 -1.54 13.36 14.79
N SER A 228 -1.46 12.06 15.08
CA SER A 228 -2.24 11.03 14.39
C SER A 228 -3.76 11.13 14.63
N CYS A 229 -4.17 11.83 15.68
CA CYS A 229 -5.58 12.09 15.96
C CYS A 229 -6.14 13.32 15.24
N ILE A 230 -5.31 14.09 14.53
CA ILE A 230 -5.74 15.28 13.79
C ILE A 230 -6.32 14.85 12.44
N GLY A 231 -7.65 14.90 12.33
CA GLY A 231 -8.37 14.57 11.11
C GLY A 231 -9.86 14.29 11.36
N PRO A 232 -10.66 14.09 10.30
CA PRO A 232 -12.10 13.90 10.43
C PRO A 232 -12.47 12.60 11.15
N ASN A 233 -11.58 11.60 11.13
CA ASN A 233 -11.81 10.30 11.75
C ASN A 233 -11.34 10.22 13.22
N TRP A 234 -10.62 11.22 13.71
CA TRP A 234 -10.15 11.32 15.10
C TRP A 234 -9.48 9.98 15.57
N LEU A 235 -10.04 9.33 16.61
CA LEU A 235 -9.55 8.08 17.20
C LEU A 235 -10.07 6.81 16.50
N HIS A 236 -11.08 6.90 15.64
CA HIS A 236 -11.73 5.74 15.03
C HIS A 236 -10.79 4.84 14.21
N PRO A 237 -9.71 5.33 13.56
CA PRO A 237 -8.75 4.43 12.91
C PRO A 237 -8.10 3.42 13.87
N TYR A 238 -7.95 3.77 15.15
CA TYR A 238 -7.43 2.83 16.16
C TYR A 238 -8.42 1.71 16.49
N GLU A 239 -9.73 1.98 16.43
CA GLU A 239 -10.77 0.97 16.59
C GLU A 239 -10.70 -0.06 15.46
N VAL A 240 -10.47 0.40 14.23
CA VAL A 240 -10.28 -0.48 13.06
C VAL A 240 -9.04 -1.36 13.22
N VAL A 241 -7.92 -0.80 13.71
CA VAL A 241 -6.71 -1.58 13.99
C VAL A 241 -6.97 -2.63 15.06
N LEU A 242 -7.63 -2.24 16.16
CA LEU A 242 -7.97 -3.16 17.23
C LEU A 242 -8.88 -4.29 16.72
N TYR A 243 -9.85 -3.96 15.87
CA TYR A 243 -10.70 -4.96 15.22
C TYR A 243 -9.86 -5.98 14.43
N TYR A 244 -8.94 -5.56 13.57
CA TYR A 244 -8.08 -6.45 12.80
C TYR A 244 -7.12 -7.28 13.67
N VAL A 245 -6.67 -6.76 14.80
CA VAL A 245 -5.83 -7.51 15.75
C VAL A 245 -6.63 -8.61 16.45
N LEU A 246 -7.88 -8.35 16.78
CA LEU A 246 -8.76 -9.29 17.50
C LEU A 246 -9.45 -10.30 16.58
N HIS A 247 -9.68 -9.96 15.30
CA HIS A 247 -10.40 -10.78 14.32
C HIS A 247 -9.47 -11.15 13.17
N SER A 248 -9.09 -12.41 13.10
CA SER A 248 -8.10 -12.91 12.13
C SER A 248 -8.72 -13.62 10.91
N GLY A 249 -10.04 -13.66 10.77
CA GLY A 249 -10.74 -14.38 9.70
C GLY A 249 -10.34 -13.92 8.30
N GLN A 250 -10.21 -12.60 8.10
CA GLN A 250 -9.82 -12.03 6.81
C GLN A 250 -8.40 -12.44 6.38
N PHE A 251 -7.47 -12.69 7.31
CA PHE A 251 -6.11 -13.17 7.00
C PHE A 251 -6.07 -14.55 6.35
N GLN A 252 -7.14 -15.32 6.46
CA GLN A 252 -7.25 -16.65 5.85
C GLN A 252 -7.92 -16.62 4.47
N ILE A 253 -8.69 -15.58 4.17
CA ILE A 253 -9.50 -15.48 2.96
C ILE A 253 -8.80 -14.57 1.92
N VAL A 254 -8.22 -13.46 2.35
CA VAL A 254 -7.63 -12.46 1.46
C VAL A 254 -6.17 -12.85 1.13
N GLN A 255 -5.90 -13.18 -0.13
CA GLN A 255 -4.61 -13.70 -0.59
C GLN A 255 -3.41 -12.83 -0.19
N GLU A 256 -3.54 -11.52 -0.27
CA GLU A 256 -2.45 -10.59 0.07
C GLU A 256 -2.13 -10.53 1.58
N MET A 257 -3.07 -10.97 2.43
CA MET A 257 -2.88 -11.05 3.88
C MET A 257 -2.30 -12.40 4.34
N MET A 258 -2.18 -13.36 3.42
CA MET A 258 -1.57 -14.65 3.72
C MET A 258 -0.07 -14.53 3.95
N ALA A 259 0.48 -15.50 4.68
CA ALA A 259 1.91 -15.59 4.92
C ALA A 259 2.70 -15.77 3.62
N MET A 260 3.94 -15.31 3.63
CA MET A 260 4.87 -15.45 2.50
C MET A 260 5.09 -16.93 2.14
N ASN A 261 4.92 -17.28 0.88
CA ASN A 261 4.96 -18.66 0.41
C ASN A 261 6.26 -19.05 -0.32
N PHE A 262 7.20 -18.12 -0.46
CA PHE A 262 8.52 -18.29 -1.11
C PHE A 262 8.49 -18.88 -2.53
N ARG A 263 7.40 -18.66 -3.30
CA ARG A 263 7.26 -19.13 -4.68
C ARG A 263 7.63 -18.06 -5.70
N ARG A 264 7.84 -16.82 -5.26
CA ARG A 264 8.11 -15.67 -6.13
C ARG A 264 9.52 -15.12 -5.86
N PRO A 265 10.24 -14.65 -6.92
CA PRO A 265 11.63 -14.15 -6.76
C PRO A 265 11.75 -12.97 -5.79
N GLU A 266 10.76 -12.11 -5.72
CA GLU A 266 10.73 -10.95 -4.82
C GLU A 266 10.80 -11.35 -3.34
N HIS A 267 10.25 -12.51 -2.97
CA HIS A 267 10.35 -13.05 -1.60
C HIS A 267 11.79 -13.40 -1.23
N TYR A 268 12.57 -13.90 -2.17
CA TYR A 268 13.99 -14.20 -1.93
C TYR A 268 14.83 -12.93 -1.80
N ALA A 269 14.49 -11.85 -2.53
CA ALA A 269 15.17 -10.57 -2.38
C ALA A 269 14.99 -10.01 -0.96
N GLU A 270 13.79 -10.13 -0.41
CA GLU A 270 13.48 -9.73 0.97
C GLU A 270 14.30 -10.54 1.99
N VAL A 271 14.35 -11.86 1.84
CA VAL A 271 15.15 -12.73 2.73
C VAL A 271 16.64 -12.41 2.61
N ILE A 272 17.15 -12.16 1.41
CA ILE A 272 18.57 -11.79 1.18
C ILE A 272 18.88 -10.47 1.91
N LEU A 273 18.01 -9.47 1.81
CA LEU A 273 18.16 -8.19 2.52
C LEU A 273 18.18 -8.40 4.04
N LEU A 274 17.22 -9.17 4.55
CA LEU A 274 17.14 -9.47 5.98
C LEU A 274 18.38 -10.22 6.47
N MET A 275 18.80 -11.26 5.78
CA MET A 275 20.02 -12.03 6.14
C MET A 275 21.27 -11.17 6.08
N ALA A 276 21.43 -10.33 5.05
CA ALA A 276 22.55 -9.41 4.95
C ALA A 276 22.55 -8.39 6.11
N ALA A 277 21.39 -7.85 6.47
CA ALA A 277 21.25 -6.93 7.60
C ALA A 277 21.59 -7.64 8.94
N CYS A 278 21.09 -8.85 9.17
CA CYS A 278 21.43 -9.65 10.34
C CYS A 278 22.94 -9.97 10.42
N TYR A 279 23.55 -10.33 9.28
CA TYR A 279 24.99 -10.58 9.21
C TYR A 279 25.82 -9.34 9.60
N VAL A 280 25.45 -8.19 9.06
CA VAL A 280 26.13 -6.93 9.38
C VAL A 280 25.95 -6.55 10.85
N LEU A 281 24.76 -6.75 11.42
CA LEU A 281 24.49 -6.53 12.85
C LEU A 281 25.37 -7.46 13.71
N GLY A 282 25.47 -8.74 13.37
CA GLY A 282 26.26 -9.72 14.10
C GLY A 282 27.76 -9.40 14.13
N ARG A 283 28.28 -8.74 13.07
CA ARG A 283 29.67 -8.28 13.02
C ARG A 283 29.92 -6.97 13.77
N SER A 284 28.88 -6.19 14.01
CA SER A 284 29.01 -4.85 14.60
C SER A 284 28.72 -4.87 16.10
N ARG A 285 29.78 -4.66 16.91
CA ARG A 285 29.65 -4.59 18.38
C ARG A 285 29.02 -3.29 18.93
N ARG A 286 28.65 -2.32 18.05
CA ARG A 286 28.28 -0.95 18.47
C ARG A 286 26.90 -0.50 17.96
N LEU A 287 26.00 -1.37 17.54
CA LEU A 287 24.77 -0.98 16.85
C LEU A 287 23.53 -0.81 17.74
N GLY A 288 23.67 -0.65 19.04
CA GLY A 288 22.54 -0.41 19.94
C GLY A 288 21.40 -1.45 19.82
N LEU A 289 20.43 -1.43 20.71
CA LEU A 289 19.33 -2.40 20.74
C LEU A 289 18.25 -2.14 19.66
N PHE A 290 18.13 -0.92 19.18
CA PHE A 290 17.05 -0.56 18.25
C PHE A 290 17.13 -1.32 16.92
N ARG A 291 18.33 -1.43 16.29
CA ARG A 291 18.47 -2.10 14.99
C ARG A 291 18.05 -3.58 15.01
N PRO A 292 18.54 -4.40 15.93
CA PRO A 292 18.05 -5.79 16.00
C PRO A 292 16.56 -5.87 16.33
N ALA A 293 16.03 -5.01 17.21
CA ALA A 293 14.61 -4.96 17.51
C ALA A 293 13.77 -4.53 16.30
N LEU A 294 14.23 -3.52 15.55
CA LEU A 294 13.62 -3.06 14.29
C LEU A 294 13.53 -4.22 13.28
N LEU A 295 14.64 -4.91 13.02
CA LEU A 295 14.66 -6.04 12.08
C LEU A 295 13.77 -7.19 12.54
N LEU A 296 13.80 -7.53 13.83
CA LEU A 296 12.97 -8.61 14.38
C LEU A 296 11.49 -8.31 14.18
N VAL A 297 11.03 -7.13 14.58
CA VAL A 297 9.62 -6.75 14.51
C VAL A 297 9.15 -6.63 13.06
N THR A 298 9.92 -5.94 12.22
CA THR A 298 9.55 -5.77 10.82
C THR A 298 9.55 -7.10 10.08
N ALA A 299 10.49 -8.01 10.37
CA ALA A 299 10.52 -9.36 9.79
C ALA A 299 9.31 -10.19 10.23
N MET A 300 8.93 -10.16 11.52
CA MET A 300 7.76 -10.91 12.00
C MET A 300 6.48 -10.47 11.28
N ILE A 301 6.29 -9.17 11.07
CA ILE A 301 5.12 -8.62 10.37
C ILE A 301 5.17 -8.98 8.88
N SER A 302 6.30 -8.74 8.21
CA SER A 302 6.46 -8.97 6.77
C SER A 302 6.33 -10.44 6.37
N LEU A 303 6.91 -11.36 7.14
CA LEU A 303 6.81 -12.80 6.85
C LEU A 303 5.40 -13.36 7.08
N ARG A 304 4.62 -12.72 7.97
CA ARG A 304 3.25 -13.10 8.26
C ARG A 304 2.27 -12.67 7.17
N SER A 305 2.55 -11.59 6.44
CA SER A 305 1.64 -10.98 5.48
C SER A 305 2.38 -10.52 4.23
N LEU A 306 2.01 -11.04 3.06
CA LEU A 306 2.57 -10.61 1.77
C LEU A 306 2.40 -9.10 1.53
N ARG A 307 1.30 -8.54 2.02
CA ARG A 307 1.00 -7.11 1.92
C ARG A 307 2.05 -6.25 2.61
N ASP A 308 2.69 -6.78 3.66
CA ASP A 308 3.61 -6.04 4.52
C ASP A 308 5.10 -6.30 4.20
N ALA A 309 5.42 -7.00 3.08
CA ALA A 309 6.79 -7.30 2.63
C ALA A 309 7.72 -6.06 2.56
N TRP A 310 7.13 -4.90 2.25
CA TRP A 310 7.84 -3.62 2.19
C TRP A 310 8.48 -3.21 3.53
N PHE A 311 7.90 -3.63 4.64
CA PHE A 311 8.25 -3.12 5.97
C PHE A 311 9.67 -3.55 6.39
N VAL A 312 9.99 -4.84 6.29
CA VAL A 312 11.35 -5.33 6.57
C VAL A 312 12.34 -4.92 5.49
N SER A 313 11.91 -4.81 4.23
CA SER A 313 12.80 -4.45 3.11
C SER A 313 13.33 -3.03 3.26
N ILE A 314 12.48 -2.08 3.67
CA ILE A 314 12.89 -0.70 3.98
C ILE A 314 13.78 -0.68 5.23
N ALA A 315 13.38 -1.35 6.31
CA ALA A 315 14.13 -1.41 7.56
C ALA A 315 15.54 -2.00 7.36
N ALA A 316 15.65 -3.15 6.67
CA ALA A 316 16.91 -3.78 6.32
C ALA A 316 17.78 -2.87 5.44
N GLY A 317 17.16 -2.18 4.48
CA GLY A 317 17.84 -1.18 3.63
C GLY A 317 18.52 -0.09 4.46
N PHE A 318 17.86 0.48 5.45
CA PHE A 318 18.45 1.50 6.33
C PHE A 318 19.59 0.94 7.20
N VAL A 319 19.43 -0.27 7.76
CA VAL A 319 20.49 -0.92 8.55
C VAL A 319 21.73 -1.19 7.69
N LEU A 320 21.54 -1.70 6.47
CA LEU A 320 22.64 -1.94 5.51
C LEU A 320 23.29 -0.63 5.06
N ALA A 321 22.52 0.41 4.80
CA ALA A 321 23.02 1.72 4.40
C ALA A 321 23.91 2.34 5.49
N GLU A 322 23.47 2.31 6.74
CA GLU A 322 24.26 2.80 7.86
C GLU A 322 25.59 2.04 8.01
N ALA A 323 25.54 0.71 7.88
CA ALA A 323 26.75 -0.11 7.95
C ALA A 323 27.72 0.17 6.81
N ALA A 324 27.22 0.32 5.58
CA ALA A 324 28.04 0.72 4.43
C ALA A 324 28.69 2.10 4.64
N GLY A 325 27.94 3.08 5.19
CA GLY A 325 28.45 4.40 5.49
C GLY A 325 29.54 4.42 6.56
N ARG A 326 29.42 3.54 7.57
CA ARG A 326 30.48 3.37 8.58
C ARG A 326 31.75 2.76 7.97
N ALA A 327 31.62 1.71 7.16
CA ALA A 327 32.73 1.10 6.46
C ALA A 327 33.43 2.09 5.51
N TYR A 328 32.64 2.88 4.77
CA TYR A 328 33.17 3.90 3.89
C TYR A 328 33.96 4.97 4.66
N SER A 329 33.45 5.43 5.81
CA SER A 329 34.13 6.45 6.63
C SER A 329 35.43 5.93 7.28
N GLN A 330 35.56 4.62 7.48
CA GLN A 330 36.79 3.99 8.00
C GLN A 330 37.84 3.78 6.90
N ALA A 331 37.41 3.57 5.66
CA ALA A 331 38.29 3.28 4.52
C ALA A 331 38.74 4.56 3.76
N ALA A 332 38.02 5.66 3.91
CA ALA A 332 38.29 6.90 3.18
C ALA A 332 39.47 7.64 3.83
N GLU A 333 40.65 7.62 3.18
CA GLU A 333 41.60 8.74 3.29
C GLU A 333 40.93 10.03 2.77
N PRO A 334 41.31 11.21 3.24
CA PRO A 334 40.74 12.49 2.81
C PRO A 334 41.06 12.74 1.33
N GLN A 335 40.37 12.07 0.42
CA GLN A 335 40.41 12.36 -0.99
C GLN A 335 39.58 13.62 -1.25
N SER A 336 40.21 14.58 -1.94
CA SER A 336 39.57 15.76 -2.48
C SER A 336 38.35 15.35 -3.29
N ALA A 337 37.15 15.60 -2.74
CA ALA A 337 35.87 15.32 -3.39
C ALA A 337 35.79 16.12 -4.69
N GLY A 338 36.04 15.46 -5.81
CA GLY A 338 35.74 16.03 -7.12
C GLY A 338 34.26 16.44 -7.11
N ARG A 339 34.01 17.71 -7.43
CA ARG A 339 32.72 18.38 -7.44
C ARG A 339 31.80 17.72 -8.51
N THR A 340 31.29 16.52 -8.26
CA THR A 340 30.16 16.02 -9.01
C THR A 340 28.91 16.75 -8.52
N ARG A 341 28.05 17.19 -9.43
CA ARG A 341 26.74 17.78 -9.08
C ARG A 341 25.72 16.64 -9.00
N PRO A 342 25.59 15.97 -7.85
CA PRO A 342 24.72 14.77 -7.74
C PRO A 342 23.26 15.12 -8.06
N ALA A 343 22.80 16.32 -7.71
CA ALA A 343 21.44 16.77 -8.01
C ALA A 343 21.13 16.75 -9.52
N LEU A 344 22.05 17.17 -10.38
CA LEU A 344 21.85 17.14 -11.83
C LEU A 344 21.78 15.70 -12.36
N GLN A 345 22.60 14.79 -11.83
CA GLN A 345 22.59 13.39 -12.22
C GLN A 345 21.25 12.71 -11.88
N TYR A 346 20.71 12.96 -10.68
CA TYR A 346 19.39 12.44 -10.31
C TYR A 346 18.26 13.09 -11.10
N ALA A 347 18.32 14.38 -11.38
CA ALA A 347 17.33 15.04 -12.23
C ALA A 347 17.32 14.42 -13.65
N MET A 348 18.49 14.18 -14.23
CA MET A 348 18.61 13.50 -15.54
C MET A 348 18.10 12.07 -15.48
N ALA A 349 18.39 11.32 -14.41
CA ALA A 349 17.89 9.96 -14.22
C ALA A 349 16.35 9.92 -14.10
N VAL A 350 15.75 10.89 -13.39
CA VAL A 350 14.28 11.02 -13.28
C VAL A 350 13.66 11.33 -14.63
N VAL A 351 14.21 12.30 -15.37
CA VAL A 351 13.71 12.65 -16.72
C VAL A 351 13.79 11.45 -17.67
N ALA A 352 14.92 10.74 -17.66
CA ALA A 352 15.08 9.54 -18.47
C ALA A 352 14.10 8.43 -18.05
N ALA A 353 13.91 8.21 -16.75
CA ALA A 353 12.97 7.21 -16.24
C ALA A 353 11.52 7.56 -16.58
N LEU A 354 11.13 8.84 -16.52
CA LEU A 354 9.83 9.31 -17.00
C LEU A 354 9.65 9.04 -18.50
N CYS A 355 10.60 9.47 -19.31
CA CYS A 355 10.54 9.25 -20.77
C CYS A 355 10.44 7.77 -21.13
N VAL A 356 11.24 6.91 -20.49
CA VAL A 356 11.20 5.47 -20.71
C VAL A 356 9.89 4.85 -20.23
N SER A 357 9.40 5.23 -19.04
CA SER A 357 8.16 4.70 -18.47
C SER A 357 6.95 5.05 -19.33
N PHE A 358 6.79 6.33 -19.72
CA PHE A 358 5.69 6.75 -20.59
C PHE A 358 5.85 6.24 -22.03
N GLY A 359 7.06 6.14 -22.54
CA GLY A 359 7.34 5.51 -23.83
C GLY A 359 6.97 4.03 -23.84
N LEU A 360 7.32 3.29 -22.77
CA LEU A 360 6.95 1.89 -22.59
C LEU A 360 5.44 1.73 -22.41
N ALA A 361 4.82 2.56 -21.59
CA ALA A 361 3.38 2.56 -21.38
C ALA A 361 2.63 2.75 -22.71
N ASN A 362 3.03 3.74 -23.51
CA ASN A 362 2.45 3.96 -24.82
C ASN A 362 2.68 2.79 -25.78
N HIS A 363 3.89 2.22 -25.80
CA HIS A 363 4.23 1.05 -26.64
C HIS A 363 3.40 -0.19 -26.27
N LEU A 364 3.12 -0.41 -25.00
CA LEU A 364 2.29 -1.50 -24.49
C LEU A 364 0.78 -1.20 -24.56
N GLY A 365 0.38 -0.10 -25.20
CA GLY A 365 -1.00 0.27 -25.37
C GLY A 365 -1.68 0.83 -24.13
N ALA A 366 -0.91 1.44 -23.22
CA ALA A 366 -1.46 2.13 -22.03
C ALA A 366 -2.13 3.45 -22.42
N ASN A 367 -3.08 3.37 -23.36
CA ASN A 367 -4.01 4.43 -23.76
C ASN A 367 -5.44 4.04 -23.37
N MET A 368 -6.40 4.91 -23.62
CA MET A 368 -7.81 4.65 -23.27
C MET A 368 -8.34 3.35 -23.86
N GLN A 369 -7.99 3.03 -25.10
CA GLN A 369 -8.45 1.80 -25.76
C GLN A 369 -7.87 0.54 -25.10
N GLY A 370 -6.56 0.50 -24.84
CA GLY A 370 -5.92 -0.61 -24.16
C GLY A 370 -6.41 -0.77 -22.71
N LEU A 371 -6.60 0.36 -22.01
CA LEU A 371 -7.15 0.39 -20.67
C LEU A 371 -8.55 -0.20 -20.62
N MET A 372 -9.43 0.23 -21.51
CA MET A 372 -10.80 -0.30 -21.60
C MET A 372 -10.82 -1.77 -21.98
N ALA A 373 -9.90 -2.21 -22.85
CA ALA A 373 -9.78 -3.64 -23.20
C ALA A 373 -9.35 -4.52 -22.02
N ILE A 374 -8.52 -4.01 -21.11
CA ILE A 374 -8.14 -4.73 -19.88
C ILE A 374 -9.30 -4.73 -18.89
N ILE A 375 -9.98 -3.59 -18.70
CA ILE A 375 -11.13 -3.48 -17.81
C ILE A 375 -12.25 -4.44 -18.27
N ASP A 376 -12.56 -4.51 -19.58
CA ASP A 376 -13.59 -5.40 -20.16
C ASP A 376 -13.27 -6.91 -19.97
N ARG A 377 -12.01 -7.26 -19.79
CA ARG A 377 -11.60 -8.66 -19.49
C ARG A 377 -11.81 -9.06 -18.04
N ILE A 378 -11.89 -8.11 -17.14
CA ILE A 378 -11.87 -8.35 -15.68
C ILE A 378 -13.20 -7.95 -15.03
N TYR A 379 -13.79 -6.89 -15.53
CA TYR A 379 -14.99 -6.30 -14.96
C TYR A 379 -16.18 -6.36 -15.93
N PRO A 380 -17.41 -6.50 -15.41
CA PRO A 380 -18.60 -6.74 -16.19
C PRO A 380 -19.16 -5.47 -16.84
N ILE A 381 -18.38 -4.78 -17.71
CA ILE A 381 -18.78 -3.50 -18.34
C ILE A 381 -20.14 -3.66 -19.04
N ARG A 382 -20.25 -4.64 -19.95
CA ARG A 382 -21.43 -4.84 -20.78
C ARG A 382 -22.64 -5.26 -19.94
N ALA A 383 -22.44 -6.06 -18.90
CA ALA A 383 -23.52 -6.43 -17.99
C ALA A 383 -23.99 -5.22 -17.17
N THR A 384 -23.10 -4.29 -16.77
CA THR A 384 -23.52 -3.04 -16.12
C THR A 384 -24.27 -2.11 -17.06
N GLU A 385 -23.88 -2.04 -18.33
CA GLU A 385 -24.62 -1.32 -19.37
C GLU A 385 -26.02 -1.91 -19.53
N PHE A 386 -26.14 -3.24 -19.66
CA PHE A 386 -27.42 -3.91 -19.73
C PHE A 386 -28.32 -3.60 -18.52
N VAL A 387 -27.79 -3.67 -17.30
CA VAL A 387 -28.54 -3.35 -16.05
C VAL A 387 -29.08 -1.92 -16.09
N ARG A 388 -28.26 -0.96 -16.54
CA ARG A 388 -28.64 0.44 -16.64
C ARG A 388 -29.69 0.68 -17.70
N ASP A 389 -29.48 0.13 -18.91
CA ASP A 389 -30.38 0.36 -20.07
C ASP A 389 -31.74 -0.34 -19.86
N SER A 390 -31.74 -1.48 -19.16
CA SER A 390 -32.97 -2.21 -18.81
C SER A 390 -33.67 -1.66 -17.56
N HIS A 391 -33.12 -0.64 -16.91
CA HIS A 391 -33.68 -0.05 -15.67
C HIS A 391 -34.09 -1.08 -14.63
N LEU A 392 -33.26 -2.11 -14.41
CA LEU A 392 -33.59 -3.20 -13.49
C LEU A 392 -33.79 -2.65 -12.08
N PRO A 393 -34.88 -3.01 -11.38
CA PRO A 393 -35.10 -2.53 -10.02
C PRO A 393 -34.20 -3.24 -9.03
N GLY A 394 -33.58 -2.49 -8.10
CA GLY A 394 -32.86 -3.08 -6.96
C GLY A 394 -33.79 -3.77 -5.94
N PRO A 395 -33.27 -4.48 -4.96
CA PRO A 395 -31.85 -4.64 -4.64
C PRO A 395 -31.12 -5.63 -5.55
N MET A 396 -29.79 -5.43 -5.64
CA MET A 396 -28.87 -6.25 -6.43
C MET A 396 -28.10 -7.22 -5.53
N TYR A 397 -27.89 -8.47 -5.97
CA TYR A 397 -26.87 -9.34 -5.37
C TYR A 397 -25.66 -9.41 -6.31
N ASN A 398 -24.45 -9.25 -5.78
CA ASN A 398 -23.24 -9.20 -6.61
C ASN A 398 -22.08 -9.98 -5.98
N SER A 399 -21.11 -10.35 -6.80
CA SER A 399 -19.86 -10.93 -6.32
C SER A 399 -18.97 -9.91 -5.62
N PHE A 400 -18.20 -10.37 -4.63
CA PHE A 400 -17.32 -9.56 -3.80
C PHE A 400 -16.31 -8.74 -4.63
N ASN A 401 -15.60 -9.41 -5.55
CA ASN A 401 -14.52 -8.79 -6.33
C ASN A 401 -15.00 -7.67 -7.28
N TRP A 402 -16.27 -7.70 -7.68
CA TRP A 402 -16.84 -6.68 -8.55
C TRP A 402 -17.49 -5.51 -7.78
N GLY A 403 -17.67 -5.66 -6.48
CA GLY A 403 -18.38 -4.67 -5.67
C GLY A 403 -17.86 -3.25 -5.84
N GLY A 404 -16.53 -3.06 -5.79
CA GLY A 404 -15.92 -1.74 -6.00
C GLY A 404 -16.22 -1.15 -7.39
N PHE A 405 -16.09 -1.96 -8.44
CA PHE A 405 -16.42 -1.55 -9.82
C PHE A 405 -17.91 -1.20 -9.97
N LEU A 406 -18.81 -1.96 -9.35
CA LEU A 406 -20.24 -1.71 -9.36
C LEU A 406 -20.61 -0.43 -8.61
N ILE A 407 -19.97 -0.14 -7.48
CA ILE A 407 -20.11 1.14 -6.74
C ILE A 407 -19.77 2.33 -7.65
N PHE A 408 -18.77 2.21 -8.51
CA PHE A 408 -18.37 3.27 -9.43
C PHE A 408 -19.31 3.38 -10.61
N ASN A 409 -19.75 2.27 -11.21
CA ASN A 409 -20.49 2.24 -12.48
C ASN A 409 -22.01 2.20 -12.34
N LEU A 410 -22.56 1.59 -11.27
CA LEU A 410 -24.00 1.48 -11.00
C LEU A 410 -24.38 2.29 -9.75
N ARG A 411 -24.25 3.60 -9.83
CA ARG A 411 -24.39 4.54 -8.69
C ARG A 411 -25.75 4.48 -7.99
N GLU A 412 -26.80 4.05 -8.70
CA GLU A 412 -28.17 3.95 -8.21
C GLU A 412 -28.47 2.60 -7.52
N HIS A 413 -27.54 1.63 -7.62
CA HIS A 413 -27.70 0.30 -7.06
C HIS A 413 -26.68 0.04 -5.93
N PRO A 414 -27.06 0.19 -4.66
CA PRO A 414 -26.21 -0.24 -3.56
C PRO A 414 -25.83 -1.71 -3.70
N VAL A 415 -24.54 -2.01 -3.50
CA VAL A 415 -24.01 -3.37 -3.60
C VAL A 415 -24.38 -4.21 -2.37
N SER A 416 -24.54 -5.53 -2.53
CA SER A 416 -24.70 -6.43 -1.40
C SER A 416 -23.40 -6.61 -0.62
N ILE A 417 -22.27 -6.58 -1.32
CA ILE A 417 -20.93 -6.68 -0.73
C ILE A 417 -19.88 -6.07 -1.65
N ASP A 418 -18.76 -5.63 -1.07
CA ASP A 418 -17.60 -5.09 -1.78
C ASP A 418 -16.30 -5.26 -0.98
N PRO A 419 -15.10 -4.99 -1.56
CA PRO A 419 -13.82 -5.25 -0.91
C PRO A 419 -13.43 -4.30 0.22
N ARG A 420 -14.26 -3.38 0.68
CA ARG A 420 -13.99 -2.49 1.83
C ARG A 420 -14.00 -3.29 3.15
N GLY A 421 -12.88 -3.90 3.51
CA GLY A 421 -12.76 -4.87 4.59
C GLY A 421 -13.29 -4.42 5.97
N ASN A 422 -13.28 -3.11 6.27
CA ASN A 422 -13.81 -2.58 7.54
C ASN A 422 -15.27 -2.11 7.47
N ALA A 423 -15.95 -2.33 6.34
CA ALA A 423 -17.40 -2.09 6.20
C ALA A 423 -18.24 -3.31 6.58
N TYR A 424 -17.62 -4.49 6.64
CA TYR A 424 -18.29 -5.77 6.84
C TYR A 424 -17.58 -6.58 7.93
N ASP A 425 -18.36 -7.38 8.68
CA ASP A 425 -17.79 -8.36 9.60
C ASP A 425 -17.38 -9.65 8.90
N ASP A 426 -16.56 -10.47 9.58
CA ASP A 426 -16.09 -11.75 9.06
C ASP A 426 -17.24 -12.71 8.72
N GLU A 427 -18.37 -12.63 9.43
CA GLU A 427 -19.53 -13.47 9.20
C GLU A 427 -20.20 -13.16 7.86
N LEU A 428 -20.43 -11.86 7.56
CA LEU A 428 -21.04 -11.43 6.30
C LEU A 428 -20.14 -11.77 5.11
N ILE A 429 -18.82 -11.55 5.24
CA ILE A 429 -17.85 -11.90 4.21
C ILE A 429 -17.85 -13.41 3.96
N ALA A 430 -17.78 -14.24 5.02
CA ALA A 430 -17.78 -15.69 4.92
C ALA A 430 -19.11 -16.21 4.32
N ARG A 431 -20.25 -15.64 4.70
CA ARG A 431 -21.56 -15.95 4.13
C ARG A 431 -21.57 -15.67 2.63
N SER A 432 -21.11 -14.48 2.21
CA SER A 432 -21.06 -14.14 0.79
C SER A 432 -20.18 -15.11 -0.02
N VAL A 433 -19.00 -15.48 0.50
CA VAL A 433 -18.11 -16.46 -0.14
C VAL A 433 -18.78 -17.81 -0.26
N ASN A 434 -19.43 -18.29 0.80
CA ASN A 434 -20.16 -19.56 0.79
C ASN A 434 -21.31 -19.54 -0.20
N THR A 435 -22.07 -18.45 -0.26
CA THR A 435 -23.18 -18.27 -1.22
C THR A 435 -22.69 -18.32 -2.66
N ILE A 436 -21.61 -17.61 -2.99
CA ILE A 436 -20.98 -17.64 -4.33
C ILE A 436 -20.49 -19.05 -4.71
N ASP A 437 -20.00 -19.80 -3.73
CA ASP A 437 -19.62 -21.22 -3.87
C ASP A 437 -20.82 -22.19 -3.92
N ALA A 438 -22.04 -21.68 -3.93
CA ALA A 438 -23.30 -22.42 -3.89
C ALA A 438 -23.45 -23.27 -2.63
N LYS A 439 -22.87 -22.86 -1.49
CA LYS A 439 -23.07 -23.47 -0.18
C LYS A 439 -24.13 -22.69 0.58
N ASP A 440 -25.17 -23.36 1.05
CA ASP A 440 -26.26 -22.77 1.85
C ASP A 440 -26.91 -21.51 1.23
N TRP A 441 -26.74 -21.30 -0.07
CA TRP A 441 -27.13 -20.09 -0.78
C TRP A 441 -28.62 -19.75 -0.71
N GLN A 442 -29.49 -20.79 -0.55
CA GLN A 442 -30.94 -20.58 -0.39
C GLN A 442 -31.28 -19.85 0.90
N GLN A 443 -30.37 -19.87 1.90
CA GLN A 443 -30.56 -19.25 3.21
C GLN A 443 -29.97 -17.82 3.26
N ASP A 444 -29.26 -17.40 2.23
CA ASP A 444 -28.67 -16.05 2.19
C ASP A 444 -29.78 -15.00 2.09
N PRO A 445 -29.93 -14.11 3.11
CA PRO A 445 -30.98 -13.11 3.14
C PRO A 445 -30.80 -12.01 2.08
N ASP A 446 -29.57 -11.71 1.68
CA ASP A 446 -29.29 -10.68 0.67
C ASP A 446 -29.67 -11.22 -0.73
N LEU A 447 -29.31 -12.47 -1.03
CA LEU A 447 -29.75 -13.14 -2.26
C LEU A 447 -31.26 -13.35 -2.27
N SER A 448 -31.86 -13.68 -1.14
CA SER A 448 -33.30 -13.90 -1.05
C SER A 448 -34.13 -12.64 -1.32
N ARG A 449 -33.58 -11.46 -1.01
CA ARG A 449 -34.22 -10.15 -1.27
C ARG A 449 -33.89 -9.57 -2.64
N ALA A 450 -32.83 -10.09 -3.32
CA ALA A 450 -32.36 -9.55 -4.58
C ALA A 450 -33.40 -9.65 -5.69
N ASN A 451 -33.64 -8.57 -6.40
CA ASN A 451 -34.48 -8.55 -7.60
C ASN A 451 -33.69 -8.95 -8.84
N PHE A 452 -32.39 -8.65 -8.85
CA PHE A 452 -31.47 -9.18 -9.85
C PHE A 452 -30.12 -9.56 -9.21
N VAL A 453 -29.42 -10.46 -9.90
CA VAL A 453 -28.14 -11.03 -9.45
C VAL A 453 -27.11 -10.85 -10.57
N LEU A 454 -25.95 -10.26 -10.29
CA LEU A 454 -24.86 -10.05 -11.23
C LEU A 454 -23.62 -10.78 -10.75
N LEU A 455 -23.22 -11.83 -11.47
CA LEU A 455 -22.15 -12.74 -11.08
C LEU A 455 -21.20 -13.03 -12.23
N GLU A 456 -19.99 -13.50 -11.85
CA GLU A 456 -19.11 -14.19 -12.80
C GLU A 456 -19.85 -15.41 -13.37
N ARG A 457 -19.76 -15.57 -14.69
CA ARG A 457 -20.35 -16.72 -15.37
C ARG A 457 -19.82 -18.07 -14.83
N SER A 458 -18.59 -18.09 -14.35
CA SER A 458 -17.92 -19.25 -13.77
C SER A 458 -18.27 -19.52 -12.31
N ALA A 459 -19.02 -18.64 -11.63
CA ALA A 459 -19.42 -18.82 -10.25
C ALA A 459 -20.33 -20.05 -10.09
N ARG A 460 -20.12 -20.84 -9.04
CA ARG A 460 -20.98 -22.00 -8.76
C ARG A 460 -22.42 -21.61 -8.53
N LEU A 461 -22.64 -20.45 -7.88
CA LEU A 461 -23.98 -19.90 -7.68
C LEU A 461 -24.67 -19.64 -9.03
N ALA A 462 -23.95 -19.20 -10.08
CA ALA A 462 -24.56 -18.98 -11.39
C ALA A 462 -25.18 -20.25 -11.96
N ALA A 463 -24.47 -21.39 -11.87
CA ALA A 463 -25.00 -22.70 -12.29
C ALA A 463 -26.20 -23.16 -11.44
N ALA A 464 -26.18 -22.86 -10.14
CA ALA A 464 -27.28 -23.17 -9.25
C ALA A 464 -28.58 -22.37 -9.59
N LEU A 465 -28.41 -21.07 -9.87
CA LEU A 465 -29.50 -20.15 -10.22
C LEU A 465 -30.12 -20.48 -11.60
N GLU A 466 -29.35 -21.02 -12.55
CA GLU A 466 -29.89 -21.48 -13.84
C GLU A 466 -30.94 -22.60 -13.69
N SER A 467 -30.83 -23.41 -12.63
CA SER A 467 -31.73 -24.49 -12.32
C SER A 467 -32.86 -24.09 -11.35
N ASP A 468 -32.85 -22.88 -10.82
CA ASP A 468 -33.83 -22.39 -9.85
C ASP A 468 -34.97 -21.64 -10.57
N PRO A 469 -36.24 -22.13 -10.48
CA PRO A 469 -37.36 -21.48 -11.14
C PRO A 469 -37.69 -20.06 -10.67
N ARG A 470 -37.12 -19.63 -9.56
CA ARG A 470 -37.27 -18.25 -9.05
C ARG A 470 -36.51 -17.23 -9.88
N PHE A 471 -35.54 -17.66 -10.68
CA PHE A 471 -34.67 -16.79 -11.47
C PHE A 471 -34.70 -17.16 -12.96
N ARG A 472 -34.45 -16.18 -13.82
CA ARG A 472 -34.23 -16.40 -15.25
C ARG A 472 -33.02 -15.60 -15.67
N VAL A 473 -32.25 -16.10 -16.65
CA VAL A 473 -31.15 -15.36 -17.27
C VAL A 473 -31.75 -14.22 -18.10
N ALA A 474 -31.35 -12.99 -17.78
CA ALA A 474 -31.73 -11.79 -18.52
C ALA A 474 -30.61 -11.33 -19.47
N TYR A 475 -29.35 -11.54 -19.07
CA TYR A 475 -28.18 -11.21 -19.86
C TYR A 475 -27.06 -12.23 -19.62
N ARG A 476 -26.25 -12.48 -20.65
CA ARG A 476 -25.06 -13.33 -20.54
C ARG A 476 -24.04 -12.91 -21.59
N ASP A 477 -22.77 -12.82 -21.16
CA ASP A 477 -21.63 -12.69 -22.06
C ASP A 477 -20.50 -13.66 -21.71
N HIS A 478 -19.27 -13.37 -22.13
CA HIS A 478 -18.10 -14.21 -21.87
C HIS A 478 -17.65 -14.20 -20.40
N LEU A 479 -17.93 -13.14 -19.66
CA LEU A 479 -17.46 -12.90 -18.30
C LEU A 479 -18.60 -12.98 -17.27
N ALA A 480 -19.75 -12.39 -17.57
CA ALA A 480 -20.80 -12.13 -16.62
C ALA A 480 -22.13 -12.79 -17.02
N VAL A 481 -22.97 -13.00 -16.01
CA VAL A 481 -24.39 -13.37 -16.17
C VAL A 481 -25.23 -12.49 -15.25
N VAL A 482 -26.37 -12.01 -15.77
CA VAL A 482 -27.38 -11.31 -14.99
C VAL A 482 -28.64 -12.17 -14.94
N PHE A 483 -29.04 -12.50 -13.71
CA PHE A 483 -30.32 -13.14 -13.43
C PHE A 483 -31.32 -12.09 -12.92
N VAL A 484 -32.57 -12.23 -13.31
CA VAL A 484 -33.69 -11.47 -12.73
C VAL A 484 -34.71 -12.43 -12.13
N ARG A 485 -35.47 -11.95 -11.16
CA ARG A 485 -36.56 -12.74 -10.61
C ARG A 485 -37.59 -13.03 -11.67
N ALA A 486 -38.10 -14.27 -11.70
CA ALA A 486 -39.05 -14.73 -12.71
C ALA A 486 -40.38 -13.94 -12.71
N GLN A 487 -40.70 -13.27 -11.61
CA GLN A 487 -41.91 -12.44 -11.49
C GLN A 487 -41.80 -11.07 -12.22
N TYR A 488 -40.56 -10.63 -12.54
CA TYR A 488 -40.35 -9.40 -13.32
C TYR A 488 -40.32 -9.78 -14.82
N ARG A 489 -41.34 -9.33 -15.53
CA ARG A 489 -41.47 -9.48 -17.00
C ARG A 489 -40.73 -8.40 -17.75
#